data_c95dd8bdf33d90f7566d4a01aef48f5e
#
_entry.id   c95dd8bdf33d90f7566d4a01aef48f5e
#
_cell.length_a   1.000
_cell.length_b   1.000
_cell.length_c   1.000
_cell.angle_alpha   90.00
_cell.angle_beta   90.00
_cell.angle_gamma   90.00
#
_symmetry.space_group_name_H-M   'P 1'
#
loop_
_entity.id
_entity.type
_entity.pdbx_description
1 polymer ?
#
loop_
_entity_poly.entity_id
_entity_poly.type
_entity_poly.pdbx_seq_one_letter_code
_entity_poly.pdbx_strand_id
1 'polypeptide(L)'
;MEQMRADQFWARLVDALQLLAADYETQREAIPNFAHLPDELALIYSESLLCIEQHTDELVDSGFLSGSALQKLRELDDTLARMSGKPSLWTIDALTHSSEWQQVRERAREILRQLGVPLSPPKLDWISYIEASARETRS
;
A
#
# COMPACT_ATOMS: atom_id res chain seq x y z
N MET A 1 -19.84 -8.16 -18.27
CA MET A 1 -19.02 -8.05 -17.08
C MET A 1 -17.91 -7.03 -17.30
N GLU A 2 -17.78 -6.12 -16.38
CA GLU A 2 -16.77 -5.09 -16.52
C GLU A 2 -15.44 -5.55 -15.93
N GLN A 3 -14.40 -5.24 -16.66
CA GLN A 3 -13.05 -5.43 -16.17
C GLN A 3 -12.53 -4.10 -15.63
N MET A 4 -11.68 -4.17 -14.61
CA MET A 4 -11.04 -2.96 -14.13
C MET A 4 -10.06 -2.45 -15.17
N ARG A 5 -10.07 -1.15 -15.36
CA ARG A 5 -9.12 -0.51 -16.27
C ARG A 5 -7.83 -0.20 -15.53
N ALA A 6 -6.77 0.01 -16.31
CA ALA A 6 -5.45 0.30 -15.75
C ALA A 6 -5.47 1.53 -14.83
N ASP A 7 -6.25 2.56 -15.18
CA ASP A 7 -6.34 3.77 -14.36
C ASP A 7 -6.96 3.50 -12.99
N GLN A 8 -7.85 2.53 -12.88
CA GLN A 8 -8.43 2.14 -11.60
C GLN A 8 -7.40 1.43 -10.71
N PHE A 9 -6.58 0.57 -11.31
CA PHE A 9 -5.49 -0.06 -10.56
C PHE A 9 -4.47 0.97 -10.11
N TRP A 10 -4.18 1.96 -10.95
CA TRP A 10 -3.30 3.06 -10.58
C TRP A 10 -3.83 3.83 -9.40
N ALA A 11 -5.12 4.17 -9.40
CA ALA A 11 -5.74 4.87 -8.29
C ALA A 11 -5.62 4.09 -6.98
N ARG A 12 -5.80 2.76 -7.04
CA ARG A 12 -5.64 1.91 -5.86
C ARG A 12 -4.20 1.88 -5.35
N LEU A 13 -3.23 1.85 -6.26
CA LEU A 13 -1.83 1.93 -5.85
C LEU A 13 -1.53 3.24 -5.16
N VAL A 14 -2.03 4.36 -5.69
CA VAL A 14 -1.85 5.66 -5.06
C VAL A 14 -2.44 5.67 -3.66
N ASP A 15 -3.64 5.09 -3.48
CA ASP A 15 -4.24 4.99 -2.15
C ASP A 15 -3.40 4.12 -1.22
N ALA A 16 -2.81 3.03 -1.73
CA ALA A 16 -1.92 2.19 -0.93
C ALA A 16 -0.67 2.97 -0.51
N LEU A 17 -0.12 3.79 -1.40
CA LEU A 17 1.02 4.65 -1.06
C LEU A 17 0.64 5.68 0.01
N GLN A 18 -0.55 6.29 -0.12
CA GLN A 18 -1.04 7.22 0.90
C GLN A 18 -1.13 6.54 2.26
N LEU A 19 -1.59 5.29 2.27
CA LEU A 19 -1.70 4.52 3.51
C LEU A 19 -0.31 4.28 4.13
N LEU A 20 0.67 3.83 3.34
CA LEU A 20 2.02 3.62 3.84
C LEU A 20 2.69 4.91 4.28
N ALA A 21 2.42 6.01 3.60
CA ALA A 21 3.01 7.31 3.87
C ALA A 21 2.41 8.00 5.10
N ALA A 22 1.23 7.57 5.53
CA ALA A 22 0.50 8.20 6.62
C ALA A 22 1.17 7.92 7.97
N ASP A 23 0.86 8.76 8.95
CA ASP A 23 1.30 8.49 10.32
C ASP A 23 0.49 7.32 10.90
N TYR A 24 0.94 6.82 12.03
CA TYR A 24 0.33 5.67 12.67
C TYR A 24 -1.15 5.87 12.97
N GLU A 25 -1.53 7.04 13.47
CA GLU A 25 -2.92 7.30 13.84
C GLU A 25 -3.84 7.23 12.64
N THR A 26 -3.42 7.80 11.52
CA THR A 26 -4.17 7.73 10.27
C THR A 26 -4.27 6.29 9.77
N GLN A 27 -3.18 5.54 9.84
CA GLN A 27 -3.16 4.13 9.45
C GLN A 27 -4.14 3.32 10.31
N ARG A 28 -4.13 3.56 11.60
CA ARG A 28 -4.98 2.85 12.54
C ARG A 28 -6.46 3.13 12.29
N GLU A 29 -6.79 4.39 11.96
CA GLU A 29 -8.16 4.75 11.65
C GLU A 29 -8.64 4.16 10.32
N ALA A 30 -7.73 3.99 9.37
CA ALA A 30 -8.07 3.49 8.04
C ALA A 30 -8.34 1.99 8.02
N ILE A 31 -7.74 1.23 8.94
CA ILE A 31 -7.82 -0.23 8.98
C ILE A 31 -8.60 -0.66 10.23
N PRO A 32 -9.54 -1.61 10.10
CA PRO A 32 -10.32 -2.06 11.26
C PRO A 32 -9.46 -2.67 12.36
N ASN A 33 -9.90 -2.51 13.60
CA ASN A 33 -9.16 -2.97 14.76
C ASN A 33 -8.91 -4.47 14.81
N PHE A 34 -9.79 -5.27 14.18
CA PHE A 34 -9.63 -6.73 14.19
C PHE A 34 -8.59 -7.21 13.18
N ALA A 35 -8.15 -6.37 12.27
CA ALA A 35 -7.10 -6.73 11.32
C ALA A 35 -5.73 -6.44 11.94
N HIS A 36 -4.74 -7.26 11.56
CA HIS A 36 -3.37 -7.05 12.04
C HIS A 36 -2.73 -5.94 11.22
N LEU A 37 -2.63 -4.77 11.80
CA LEU A 37 -2.31 -3.55 11.06
C LEU A 37 -1.01 -3.62 10.24
N PRO A 38 0.15 -4.03 10.80
CA PRO A 38 1.36 -4.06 9.97
C PRO A 38 1.23 -4.98 8.77
N ASP A 39 0.63 -6.15 8.94
CA ASP A 39 0.45 -7.11 7.85
C ASP A 39 -0.46 -6.53 6.77
N GLU A 40 -1.54 -5.86 7.17
CA GLU A 40 -2.48 -5.29 6.22
C GLU A 40 -1.86 -4.16 5.39
N LEU A 41 -1.04 -3.33 6.01
CA LEU A 41 -0.35 -2.26 5.29
C LEU A 41 0.52 -2.83 4.17
N ALA A 42 1.31 -3.85 4.49
CA ALA A 42 2.19 -4.46 3.51
C ALA A 42 1.41 -5.20 2.43
N LEU A 43 0.38 -5.93 2.82
CA LEU A 43 -0.41 -6.73 1.89
C LEU A 43 -1.16 -5.84 0.89
N ILE A 44 -1.79 -4.78 1.36
CA ILE A 44 -2.52 -3.85 0.49
C ILE A 44 -1.58 -3.27 -0.56
N TYR A 45 -0.39 -2.86 -0.15
CA TYR A 45 0.59 -2.31 -1.07
C TYR A 45 1.09 -3.36 -2.08
N SER A 46 1.51 -4.52 -1.59
CA SER A 46 2.07 -5.57 -2.45
C SER A 46 1.06 -6.06 -3.49
N GLU A 47 -0.20 -6.23 -3.10
CA GLU A 47 -1.24 -6.64 -4.04
C GLU A 47 -1.52 -5.56 -5.06
N SER A 48 -1.54 -4.30 -4.64
CA SER A 48 -1.76 -3.18 -5.55
C SER A 48 -0.63 -3.08 -6.57
N LEU A 49 0.62 -3.27 -6.13
CA LEU A 49 1.75 -3.25 -7.05
C LEU A 49 1.70 -4.41 -8.04
N LEU A 50 1.30 -5.59 -7.60
CA LEU A 50 1.17 -6.74 -8.49
C LEU A 50 0.20 -6.43 -9.63
N CYS A 51 -0.93 -5.79 -9.33
CA CYS A 51 -1.89 -5.38 -10.35
C CYS A 51 -1.28 -4.37 -11.32
N ILE A 52 -0.47 -3.45 -10.82
CA ILE A 52 0.23 -2.46 -11.65
C ILE A 52 1.20 -3.18 -12.60
N GLU A 53 1.92 -4.17 -12.11
CA GLU A 53 2.89 -4.88 -12.92
C GLU A 53 2.23 -5.68 -14.05
N GLN A 54 0.99 -6.06 -13.88
CA GLN A 54 0.21 -6.72 -14.93
C GLN A 54 -0.28 -5.76 -16.01
N HIS A 55 -0.20 -4.46 -15.77
CA HIS A 55 -0.70 -3.42 -16.68
C HIS A 55 0.36 -2.37 -17.00
N THR A 56 1.63 -2.74 -16.91
CA THR A 56 2.74 -1.79 -17.05
C THR A 56 2.69 -1.05 -18.39
N ASP A 57 2.51 -1.77 -19.49
CA ASP A 57 2.53 -1.15 -20.82
C ASP A 57 1.42 -0.11 -20.96
N GLU A 58 0.22 -0.43 -20.51
CA GLU A 58 -0.89 0.51 -20.59
C GLU A 58 -0.65 1.76 -19.75
N LEU A 59 -0.05 1.59 -18.57
CA LEU A 59 0.19 2.70 -17.65
C LEU A 59 1.33 3.59 -18.14
N VAL A 60 2.35 3.00 -18.76
CA VAL A 60 3.42 3.78 -19.36
C VAL A 60 2.90 4.56 -20.56
N ASP A 61 2.13 3.91 -21.42
CA ASP A 61 1.56 4.56 -22.61
C ASP A 61 0.60 5.69 -22.26
N SER A 62 -0.12 5.55 -21.15
CA SER A 62 -1.06 6.57 -20.68
C SER A 62 -0.39 7.71 -19.91
N GLY A 63 0.90 7.59 -19.63
CA GLY A 63 1.63 8.64 -18.90
C GLY A 63 1.51 8.58 -17.39
N PHE A 64 0.84 7.57 -16.82
CA PHE A 64 0.75 7.42 -15.37
C PHE A 64 2.06 6.93 -14.76
N LEU A 65 2.76 6.03 -15.43
CA LEU A 65 3.90 5.31 -14.88
C LEU A 65 5.15 5.55 -15.74
N SER A 66 6.26 5.87 -15.09
CA SER A 66 7.57 5.93 -15.73
C SER A 66 8.41 4.75 -15.25
N GLY A 67 9.46 4.41 -15.99
CA GLY A 67 10.39 3.37 -15.57
C GLY A 67 11.05 3.69 -14.23
N SER A 68 11.38 4.95 -14.01
CA SER A 68 11.97 5.42 -12.76
C SER A 68 10.99 5.23 -11.58
N ALA A 69 9.74 5.57 -11.78
CA ALA A 69 8.72 5.39 -10.74
C ALA A 69 8.49 3.90 -10.45
N LEU A 70 8.42 3.08 -11.49
CA LEU A 70 8.25 1.63 -11.31
C LEU A 70 9.39 1.03 -10.51
N GLN A 71 10.62 1.45 -10.78
CA GLN A 71 11.77 0.98 -10.02
C GLN A 71 11.64 1.31 -8.54
N LYS A 72 11.23 2.52 -8.21
CA LYS A 72 11.05 2.92 -6.81
C LYS A 72 9.92 2.16 -6.13
N LEU A 73 8.84 1.90 -6.86
CA LEU A 73 7.75 1.09 -6.33
C LEU A 73 8.22 -0.32 -5.99
N ARG A 74 9.05 -0.90 -6.86
CA ARG A 74 9.61 -2.23 -6.61
C ARG A 74 10.60 -2.23 -5.46
N GLU A 75 11.41 -1.19 -5.33
CA GLU A 75 12.34 -1.06 -4.20
C GLU A 75 11.61 -1.00 -2.87
N LEU A 76 10.48 -0.31 -2.83
CA LEU A 76 9.66 -0.25 -1.62
C LEU A 76 9.10 -1.63 -1.27
N ASP A 77 8.62 -2.36 -2.27
CA ASP A 77 8.12 -3.72 -2.07
C ASP A 77 9.24 -4.65 -1.58
N ASP A 78 10.44 -4.51 -2.14
CA ASP A 78 11.60 -5.28 -1.69
C ASP A 78 11.95 -4.97 -0.24
N THR A 79 11.82 -3.73 0.18
CA THR A 79 12.05 -3.33 1.57
C THR A 79 11.08 -4.06 2.50
N LEU A 80 9.80 -4.08 2.15
CA LEU A 80 8.80 -4.80 2.94
C LEU A 80 9.07 -6.31 2.95
N ALA A 81 9.49 -6.86 1.81
CA ALA A 81 9.83 -8.28 1.72
C ALA A 81 11.01 -8.64 2.64
N ARG A 82 12.03 -7.80 2.68
CA ARG A 82 13.16 -8.03 3.59
C ARG A 82 12.74 -7.97 5.04
N MET A 83 11.80 -7.09 5.38
CA MET A 83 11.27 -6.99 6.73
C MET A 83 10.49 -8.25 7.12
N SER A 84 9.94 -8.97 6.16
CA SER A 84 9.11 -10.15 6.45
C SER A 84 9.89 -11.26 7.18
N GLY A 85 11.21 -11.26 7.06
CA GLY A 85 12.06 -12.21 7.78
C GLY A 85 12.31 -11.86 9.23
N LYS A 86 11.80 -10.75 9.72
CA LYS A 86 12.02 -10.25 11.08
C LYS A 86 10.69 -10.10 11.81
N PRO A 87 10.22 -11.14 12.51
CA PRO A 87 8.91 -11.08 13.17
C PRO A 87 8.74 -9.91 14.13
N SER A 88 9.82 -9.44 14.75
CA SER A 88 9.77 -8.32 15.68
C SER A 88 9.32 -7.01 15.03
N LEU A 89 9.42 -6.90 13.70
CA LEU A 89 9.00 -5.70 12.98
C LEU A 89 7.49 -5.67 12.71
N TRP A 90 6.80 -6.76 12.95
CA TRP A 90 5.38 -6.89 12.60
C TRP A 90 4.48 -6.75 13.82
N THR A 91 4.81 -5.79 14.67
CA THR A 91 4.04 -5.43 15.85
C THR A 91 3.63 -3.97 15.77
N ILE A 92 2.64 -3.60 16.57
CA ILE A 92 2.22 -2.19 16.66
C ILE A 92 3.37 -1.33 17.18
N ASP A 93 4.11 -1.84 18.16
CA ASP A 93 5.26 -1.09 18.69
C ASP A 93 6.30 -0.82 17.61
N ALA A 94 6.64 -1.83 16.81
CA ALA A 94 7.60 -1.65 15.71
C ALA A 94 7.07 -0.67 14.67
N LEU A 95 5.78 -0.78 14.33
CA LEU A 95 5.16 0.12 13.36
C LEU A 95 5.29 1.59 13.79
N THR A 96 5.17 1.85 15.09
CA THR A 96 5.25 3.21 15.61
C THR A 96 6.69 3.69 15.84
N HIS A 97 7.62 2.79 16.17
CA HIS A 97 8.94 3.19 16.65
C HIS A 97 10.13 2.70 15.85
N SER A 98 9.99 1.66 15.00
CA SER A 98 11.16 1.12 14.31
C SER A 98 11.64 2.04 13.20
N SER A 99 12.95 2.01 12.96
CA SER A 99 13.54 2.75 11.84
C SER A 99 13.11 2.16 10.50
N GLU A 100 12.86 0.86 10.45
CA GLU A 100 12.43 0.19 9.22
C GLU A 100 11.07 0.70 8.75
N TRP A 101 10.08 0.77 9.63
CA TRP A 101 8.78 1.32 9.26
C TRP A 101 8.85 2.82 8.97
N GLN A 102 9.74 3.53 9.66
CA GLN A 102 9.96 4.94 9.34
C GLN A 102 10.51 5.10 7.92
N GLN A 103 11.42 4.24 7.50
CA GLN A 103 11.93 4.26 6.13
C GLN A 103 10.84 3.95 5.11
N VAL A 104 9.98 2.97 5.39
CA VAL A 104 8.85 2.66 4.52
C VAL A 104 7.98 3.90 4.33
N ARG A 105 7.67 4.57 5.41
CA ARG A 105 6.84 5.77 5.39
C ARG A 105 7.47 6.89 4.56
N GLU A 106 8.77 7.12 4.76
CA GLU A 106 9.51 8.16 4.04
C GLU A 106 9.62 7.85 2.56
N ARG A 107 9.87 6.60 2.20
CA ARG A 107 9.96 6.19 0.80
C ARG A 107 8.62 6.32 0.09
N ALA A 108 7.53 5.96 0.75
CA ALA A 108 6.21 6.15 0.19
C ALA A 108 5.92 7.62 -0.07
N ARG A 109 6.30 8.49 0.86
CA ARG A 109 6.14 9.95 0.69
C ARG A 109 6.96 10.47 -0.48
N GLU A 110 8.18 9.97 -0.63
CA GLU A 110 9.05 10.38 -1.72
C GLU A 110 8.47 9.97 -3.08
N ILE A 111 7.94 8.75 -3.17
CA ILE A 111 7.30 8.29 -4.41
C ILE A 111 6.09 9.18 -4.74
N LEU A 112 5.25 9.50 -3.75
CA LEU A 112 4.12 10.39 -3.98
C LEU A 112 4.57 11.75 -4.51
N ARG A 113 5.65 12.30 -3.95
CA ARG A 113 6.19 13.57 -4.43
C ARG A 113 6.65 13.46 -5.88
N GLN A 114 7.32 12.37 -6.24
CA GLN A 114 7.77 12.15 -7.62
C GLN A 114 6.59 12.05 -8.58
N LEU A 115 5.49 11.45 -8.13
CA LEU A 115 4.28 11.32 -8.93
C LEU A 115 3.47 12.62 -8.99
N GLY A 116 3.84 13.62 -8.22
CA GLY A 116 3.10 14.87 -8.15
C GLY A 116 1.79 14.77 -7.36
N VAL A 117 1.69 13.79 -6.47
CA VAL A 117 0.50 13.55 -5.66
C VAL A 117 0.74 14.05 -4.25
N PRO A 118 -0.08 15.00 -3.77
CA PRO A 118 0.07 15.49 -2.40
C PRO A 118 -0.32 14.42 -1.37
N LEU A 119 0.32 14.47 -0.21
CA LEU A 119 -0.03 13.57 0.88
C LEU A 119 -1.46 13.87 1.35
N SER A 120 -2.30 12.84 1.41
CA SER A 120 -3.68 12.97 1.86
C SER A 120 -4.13 11.65 2.50
N PRO A 121 -5.24 11.67 3.27
CA PRO A 121 -5.74 10.43 3.86
C PRO A 121 -6.07 9.40 2.79
N PRO A 122 -5.75 8.12 3.02
CA PRO A 122 -6.04 7.08 2.04
C PRO A 122 -7.54 6.83 1.90
N LYS A 123 -7.96 6.50 0.68
CA LYS A 123 -9.35 6.11 0.39
C LYS A 123 -9.36 4.62 0.18
N LEU A 124 -9.97 3.89 1.09
CA LEU A 124 -9.94 2.44 1.08
C LEU A 124 -11.33 1.82 0.94
N ASP A 125 -12.27 2.58 0.41
CA ASP A 125 -13.65 2.13 0.20
C ASP A 125 -13.75 0.99 -0.83
N TRP A 126 -12.71 0.78 -1.61
CA TRP A 126 -12.65 -0.33 -2.56
C TRP A 126 -12.26 -1.66 -1.90
N ILE A 127 -11.90 -1.66 -0.63
CA ILE A 127 -11.52 -2.86 0.09
C ILE A 127 -12.72 -3.38 0.88
N SER A 128 -13.13 -4.62 0.60
CA SER A 128 -14.27 -5.23 1.25
C SER A 128 -13.92 -6.43 2.14
N TYR A 129 -12.63 -6.71 2.35
CA TYR A 129 -12.19 -7.86 3.14
C TYR A 129 -12.74 -7.85 4.55
N ILE A 130 -13.04 -6.68 5.06
CA ILE A 130 -13.53 -6.48 6.42
C ILE A 130 -14.83 -7.24 6.65
N GLU A 131 -15.79 -7.03 5.79
CA GLU A 131 -17.09 -7.68 5.91
C GLU A 131 -17.02 -9.18 5.68
N ALA A 132 -16.24 -9.59 4.71
CA ALA A 132 -16.05 -11.00 4.41
C ALA A 132 -15.46 -11.73 5.61
N SER A 133 -14.43 -11.17 6.21
CA SER A 133 -13.78 -11.77 7.38
C SER A 133 -14.74 -11.88 8.56
N ALA A 134 -15.52 -10.83 8.81
CA ALA A 134 -16.47 -10.82 9.90
C ALA A 134 -17.55 -11.88 9.71
N ARG A 135 -18.01 -12.09 8.50
CA ARG A 135 -19.02 -13.10 8.20
C ARG A 135 -18.48 -14.50 8.36
N GLU A 136 -17.26 -14.73 7.90
CA GLU A 136 -16.64 -16.03 8.04
C GLU A 136 -16.46 -16.43 9.49
N THR A 137 -16.12 -15.47 10.33
CA THR A 137 -15.93 -15.71 11.75
C THR A 137 -17.22 -16.15 12.43
N ARG A 138 -18.35 -15.75 11.92
CA ARG A 138 -19.65 -16.06 12.53
C ARG A 138 -20.26 -17.37 12.09
N SER A 139 -19.83 -17.88 10.98
CA SER A 139 -20.42 -19.09 10.42
C SER A 139 -19.93 -20.39 11.07
#